data_60579b60d0820149c26c134648b07aff
#
_entry.id   60579b60d0820149c26c134648b07aff
#
_cell.length_a   1.000
_cell.length_b   1.000
_cell.length_c   1.000
_cell.angle_alpha   90.00
_cell.angle_beta   90.00
_cell.angle_gamma   90.00
#
_symmetry.space_group_name_H-M   'P 1'
#
loop_
_entity.id
_entity.type
_entity.pdbx_description
1 polymer ?
#
loop_
_entity_poly.entity_id
_entity_poly.type
_entity_poly.pdbx_seq_one_letter_code
_entity_poly.pdbx_strand_id
1 'polypeptide(L)'
;LLQCIHDGLFPSGSLTTSLELLVLDEADLLLSYGYQEDIRRIAEVVQRGCQCMLLSATFKDDLPSFGAFVLHNPVHLNLEDAVAQRRQNSLSLLDGPLTREPRISHFTLEVCAQDKLLYCLALLRFGLCERKTLIFVLHPDTAIRLRLFLDKFGISCCALHDQLPANSRTHMLQEFNRGIYDHMIAVADDAHIDMDGPNAMPSDDTELCFESRFRDN
;
A
#
# COMPACT_ATOMS: atom_id res chain seq x y z
N LEU A 1 -11.56 -17.49 -1.63
CA LEU A 1 -12.51 -17.72 -2.73
C LEU A 1 -12.48 -19.18 -3.20
N LEU A 2 -11.32 -19.74 -3.60
CA LEU A 2 -11.22 -21.16 -4.04
C LEU A 2 -11.74 -22.14 -2.99
N GLN A 3 -11.41 -21.94 -1.73
CA GLN A 3 -11.93 -22.75 -0.64
C GLN A 3 -13.45 -22.66 -0.55
N CYS A 4 -14.02 -21.47 -0.67
CA CYS A 4 -15.46 -21.27 -0.68
C CYS A 4 -16.15 -21.96 -1.87
N ILE A 5 -15.48 -22.01 -3.03
CA ILE A 5 -15.94 -22.75 -4.21
C ILE A 5 -15.92 -24.26 -3.92
N HIS A 6 -14.82 -24.74 -3.35
CA HIS A 6 -14.64 -26.16 -3.01
C HIS A 6 -15.63 -26.63 -1.93
N ASP A 7 -15.87 -25.77 -0.93
CA ASP A 7 -16.81 -26.03 0.18
C ASP A 7 -18.28 -25.90 -0.24
N GLY A 8 -18.56 -25.59 -1.51
CA GLY A 8 -19.91 -25.49 -2.05
C GLY A 8 -20.73 -24.32 -1.48
N LEU A 9 -20.07 -23.28 -0.99
CA LEU A 9 -20.74 -22.08 -0.45
C LEU A 9 -21.45 -21.25 -1.53
N PHE A 10 -21.09 -21.45 -2.80
CA PHE A 10 -21.77 -20.85 -3.94
C PHE A 10 -22.73 -21.87 -4.59
N PRO A 11 -23.91 -21.42 -5.06
CA PRO A 11 -24.79 -22.29 -5.84
C PRO A 11 -24.06 -22.87 -7.04
N SER A 12 -24.34 -24.15 -7.35
CA SER A 12 -23.72 -24.85 -8.49
C SER A 12 -23.89 -24.03 -9.78
N GLY A 13 -22.79 -23.70 -10.42
CA GLY A 13 -22.80 -22.96 -11.68
C GLY A 13 -22.94 -21.45 -11.57
N SER A 14 -23.10 -20.86 -10.38
CA SER A 14 -23.26 -19.39 -10.26
C SER A 14 -22.05 -18.61 -10.80
N LEU A 15 -20.84 -19.09 -10.60
CA LEU A 15 -19.63 -18.45 -11.15
C LEU A 15 -19.49 -18.66 -12.66
N THR A 16 -20.03 -19.76 -13.18
CA THR A 16 -19.97 -20.07 -14.62
C THR A 16 -21.11 -19.43 -15.42
N THR A 17 -22.18 -19.00 -14.78
CA THR A 17 -23.38 -18.51 -15.49
C THR A 17 -23.77 -17.08 -15.12
N SER A 18 -23.45 -16.61 -13.93
CA SER A 18 -23.96 -15.35 -13.39
C SER A 18 -22.90 -14.31 -13.13
N LEU A 19 -21.60 -14.67 -13.20
CA LEU A 19 -20.53 -13.70 -12.98
C LEU A 19 -20.33 -12.84 -14.22
N GLU A 20 -20.59 -11.55 -14.10
CA GLU A 20 -20.45 -10.57 -15.17
C GLU A 20 -19.11 -9.86 -15.16
N LEU A 21 -18.52 -9.67 -13.97
CA LEU A 21 -17.28 -8.93 -13.79
C LEU A 21 -16.36 -9.63 -12.79
N LEU A 22 -15.10 -9.82 -13.18
CA LEU A 22 -14.00 -10.26 -12.34
C LEU A 22 -12.97 -9.15 -12.23
N VAL A 23 -12.67 -8.68 -11.01
CA VAL A 23 -11.67 -7.66 -10.74
C VAL A 23 -10.53 -8.29 -9.93
N LEU A 24 -9.30 -8.18 -10.46
CA LEU A 24 -8.06 -8.50 -9.77
C LEU A 24 -7.36 -7.20 -9.42
N ASP A 25 -7.43 -6.83 -8.16
CA ASP A 25 -6.78 -5.64 -7.64
C ASP A 25 -5.42 -5.99 -7.03
N GLU A 26 -4.47 -5.05 -7.09
CA GLU A 26 -3.09 -5.24 -6.61
C GLU A 26 -2.46 -6.53 -7.19
N ALA A 27 -2.51 -6.68 -8.51
CA ALA A 27 -2.08 -7.91 -9.18
C ALA A 27 -0.58 -8.21 -9.02
N ASP A 28 0.25 -7.19 -8.85
CA ASP A 28 1.66 -7.31 -8.50
C ASP A 28 1.86 -7.97 -7.13
N LEU A 29 1.06 -7.60 -6.13
CA LEU A 29 1.06 -8.26 -4.82
C LEU A 29 0.58 -9.71 -4.91
N LEU A 30 -0.49 -9.96 -5.65
CA LEU A 30 -0.99 -11.31 -5.84
C LEU A 30 0.06 -12.25 -6.45
N LEU A 31 0.88 -11.73 -7.37
CA LEU A 31 2.02 -12.46 -7.94
C LEU A 31 3.14 -12.68 -6.93
N SER A 32 3.53 -11.65 -6.19
CA SER A 32 4.61 -11.73 -5.20
C SER A 32 4.30 -12.73 -4.08
N TYR A 33 3.04 -12.86 -3.69
CA TYR A 33 2.58 -13.86 -2.72
C TYR A 33 2.38 -15.26 -3.29
N GLY A 34 2.63 -15.46 -4.58
CA GLY A 34 2.56 -16.78 -5.22
C GLY A 34 1.15 -17.29 -5.52
N TYR A 35 0.13 -16.42 -5.57
CA TYR A 35 -1.26 -16.80 -5.87
C TYR A 35 -1.54 -17.02 -7.36
N GLN A 36 -0.52 -17.13 -8.20
CA GLN A 36 -0.67 -17.27 -9.65
C GLN A 36 -1.53 -18.50 -10.04
N GLU A 37 -1.26 -19.64 -9.41
CA GLU A 37 -2.00 -20.88 -9.69
C GLU A 37 -3.45 -20.81 -9.20
N ASP A 38 -3.70 -20.16 -8.08
CA ASP A 38 -5.05 -19.99 -7.55
C ASP A 38 -5.91 -19.11 -8.45
N ILE A 39 -5.32 -18.06 -9.00
CA ILE A 39 -6.00 -17.15 -9.93
C ILE A 39 -6.27 -17.87 -11.25
N ARG A 40 -5.34 -18.69 -11.72
CA ARG A 40 -5.55 -19.51 -12.91
C ARG A 40 -6.75 -20.44 -12.75
N ARG A 41 -6.86 -21.12 -11.61
CA ARG A 41 -8.01 -21.98 -11.29
C ARG A 41 -9.32 -21.20 -11.23
N ILE A 42 -9.29 -19.96 -10.70
CA ILE A 42 -10.47 -19.08 -10.72
C ILE A 42 -10.86 -18.74 -12.16
N ALA A 43 -9.89 -18.38 -12.99
CA ALA A 43 -10.13 -18.03 -14.39
C ALA A 43 -10.70 -19.19 -15.21
N GLU A 44 -10.33 -20.43 -14.90
CA GLU A 44 -10.88 -21.64 -15.55
C GLU A 44 -12.36 -21.87 -15.21
N VAL A 45 -12.81 -21.43 -14.02
CA VAL A 45 -14.20 -21.59 -13.57
C VAL A 45 -15.09 -20.45 -14.07
N VAL A 46 -14.52 -19.30 -14.34
CA VAL A 46 -15.27 -18.11 -14.79
C VAL A 46 -15.69 -18.24 -16.24
N GLN A 47 -16.93 -17.83 -16.56
CA GLN A 47 -17.45 -17.92 -17.93
C GLN A 47 -16.65 -17.01 -18.90
N ARG A 48 -16.53 -17.44 -20.17
CA ARG A 48 -15.80 -16.69 -21.22
C ARG A 48 -16.38 -15.30 -21.55
N GLY A 49 -17.64 -15.04 -21.20
CA GLY A 49 -18.31 -13.76 -21.39
C GLY A 49 -18.11 -12.79 -20.22
N CYS A 50 -17.44 -13.20 -19.14
CA CYS A 50 -17.17 -12.34 -18.01
C CYS A 50 -16.16 -11.25 -18.39
N GLN A 51 -16.46 -10.00 -18.05
CA GLN A 51 -15.48 -8.93 -18.16
C GLN A 51 -14.42 -9.06 -17.07
N CYS A 52 -13.14 -9.05 -17.47
CA CYS A 52 -12.04 -9.13 -16.52
C CYS A 52 -11.30 -7.81 -16.47
N MET A 53 -11.00 -7.33 -15.26
CA MET A 53 -10.20 -6.14 -14.99
C MET A 53 -9.04 -6.52 -14.10
N LEU A 54 -7.85 -6.03 -14.46
CA LEU A 54 -6.64 -6.21 -13.68
C LEU A 54 -6.08 -4.82 -13.35
N LEU A 55 -5.89 -4.55 -12.07
CA LEU A 55 -5.33 -3.31 -11.56
C LEU A 55 -3.99 -3.61 -10.87
N SER A 56 -3.00 -2.77 -11.12
CA SER A 56 -1.68 -2.89 -10.52
C SER A 56 -1.03 -1.51 -10.43
N ALA A 57 -0.29 -1.28 -9.37
CA ALA A 57 0.52 -0.07 -9.21
C ALA A 57 1.78 -0.13 -10.08
N THR A 58 2.30 -1.32 -10.34
CA THR A 58 3.51 -1.54 -11.14
C THR A 58 3.22 -2.47 -12.31
N PHE A 59 3.73 -2.13 -13.49
CA PHE A 59 3.73 -3.01 -14.66
C PHE A 59 5.09 -3.70 -14.77
N LYS A 60 5.31 -4.72 -13.93
CA LYS A 60 6.52 -5.58 -14.03
C LYS A 60 6.39 -6.52 -15.24
N ASP A 61 7.52 -7.01 -15.75
CA ASP A 61 7.60 -7.85 -16.96
C ASP A 61 6.77 -9.14 -16.87
N ASP A 62 6.51 -9.64 -15.68
CA ASP A 62 5.71 -10.85 -15.44
C ASP A 62 4.18 -10.61 -15.52
N LEU A 63 3.73 -9.37 -15.35
CA LEU A 63 2.31 -9.02 -15.33
C LEU A 63 1.59 -9.29 -16.67
N PRO A 64 2.19 -9.04 -17.85
CA PRO A 64 1.58 -9.40 -19.14
C PRO A 64 1.37 -10.90 -19.29
N SER A 65 2.32 -11.70 -18.83
CA SER A 65 2.22 -13.18 -18.86
C SER A 65 1.10 -13.67 -17.96
N PHE A 66 0.98 -13.09 -16.78
CA PHE A 66 -0.09 -13.34 -15.83
C PHE A 66 -1.46 -12.90 -16.37
N GLY A 67 -1.53 -11.70 -16.95
CA GLY A 67 -2.75 -11.17 -17.56
C GLY A 67 -3.28 -12.04 -18.70
N ALA A 68 -2.41 -12.71 -19.45
CA ALA A 68 -2.79 -13.56 -20.58
C ALA A 68 -3.70 -14.74 -20.18
N PHE A 69 -3.68 -15.20 -18.92
CA PHE A 69 -4.56 -16.25 -18.45
C PHE A 69 -5.98 -15.76 -18.14
N VAL A 70 -6.13 -14.49 -17.79
CA VAL A 70 -7.38 -13.92 -17.30
C VAL A 70 -7.99 -12.96 -18.31
N LEU A 71 -7.14 -12.21 -19.03
CA LEU A 71 -7.56 -11.14 -19.92
C LEU A 71 -7.59 -11.61 -21.38
N HIS A 72 -8.70 -11.33 -22.05
CA HIS A 72 -8.87 -11.58 -23.50
C HIS A 72 -8.91 -10.24 -24.22
N ASN A 73 -7.95 -10.00 -25.12
CA ASN A 73 -7.80 -8.73 -25.85
C ASN A 73 -7.84 -7.50 -24.92
N PRO A 74 -6.91 -7.39 -23.95
CA PRO A 74 -6.95 -6.33 -22.97
C PRO A 74 -6.70 -4.96 -23.59
N VAL A 75 -7.42 -3.94 -23.06
CA VAL A 75 -7.10 -2.54 -23.29
C VAL A 75 -6.25 -2.05 -22.12
N HIS A 76 -5.05 -1.59 -22.42
CA HIS A 76 -4.14 -1.04 -21.41
C HIS A 76 -4.48 0.45 -21.17
N LEU A 77 -4.79 0.77 -19.92
CA LEU A 77 -5.03 2.12 -19.46
C LEU A 77 -3.91 2.55 -18.53
N ASN A 78 -3.03 3.44 -18.99
CA ASN A 78 -2.04 4.07 -18.14
C ASN A 78 -2.60 5.40 -17.62
N LEU A 79 -2.82 5.48 -16.31
CA LEU A 79 -3.39 6.66 -15.68
C LEU A 79 -2.41 7.84 -15.65
N GLU A 80 -1.11 7.59 -15.67
CA GLU A 80 -0.08 8.64 -15.72
C GLU A 80 -0.15 9.38 -17.06
N ASP A 81 -0.25 8.64 -18.17
CA ASP A 81 -0.40 9.22 -19.50
C ASP A 81 -1.72 10.00 -19.65
N ALA A 82 -2.79 9.48 -19.08
CA ALA A 82 -4.10 10.16 -19.10
C ALA A 82 -4.07 11.48 -18.30
N VAL A 83 -3.36 11.53 -17.19
CA VAL A 83 -3.15 12.76 -16.40
C VAL A 83 -2.25 13.74 -17.16
N ALA A 84 -1.18 13.27 -17.80
CA ALA A 84 -0.28 14.08 -18.60
C ALA A 84 -1.01 14.70 -19.81
N GLN A 85 -1.82 13.92 -20.53
CA GLN A 85 -2.65 14.39 -21.66
C GLN A 85 -3.72 15.40 -21.23
N ARG A 86 -4.38 15.20 -20.08
CA ARG A 86 -5.30 16.18 -19.52
C ARG A 86 -4.60 17.48 -19.15
N ARG A 87 -3.37 17.44 -18.67
CA ARG A 87 -2.55 18.63 -18.40
C ARG A 87 -2.24 19.42 -19.68
N GLN A 88 -1.88 18.74 -20.77
CA GLN A 88 -1.62 19.37 -22.07
C GLN A 88 -2.89 19.99 -22.69
N ASN A 89 -4.03 19.30 -22.61
CA ASN A 89 -5.29 19.79 -23.16
C ASN A 89 -5.93 20.92 -22.32
N SER A 90 -5.64 21.00 -21.03
CA SER A 90 -6.13 22.09 -20.15
C SER A 90 -5.32 23.38 -20.30
N LEU A 91 -4.09 23.32 -20.79
CA LEU A 91 -3.23 24.48 -21.04
C LEU A 91 -3.71 25.33 -22.22
N SER A 92 -4.64 24.83 -23.06
CA SER A 92 -5.15 25.54 -24.22
C SER A 92 -6.41 26.39 -23.97
N LEU A 93 -7.01 26.35 -22.78
CA LEU A 93 -8.32 26.98 -22.54
C LEU A 93 -8.40 27.98 -21.38
N LEU A 94 -7.37 28.14 -20.56
CA LEU A 94 -7.36 29.13 -19.48
C LEU A 94 -5.93 29.67 -19.29
N ASP A 95 -5.75 30.95 -19.60
CA ASP A 95 -4.56 31.74 -19.29
C ASP A 95 -4.37 31.84 -17.77
N GLY A 96 -3.62 30.92 -17.21
CA GLY A 96 -3.15 30.94 -15.84
C GLY A 96 -2.25 29.76 -15.56
N PRO A 97 -1.06 29.92 -14.92
CA PRO A 97 -0.21 28.82 -14.57
C PRO A 97 -0.87 28.00 -13.44
N LEU A 98 -1.72 27.03 -13.81
CA LEU A 98 -2.14 25.96 -12.90
C LEU A 98 -0.97 24.94 -12.78
N THR A 99 0.15 25.40 -12.30
CA THR A 99 1.15 24.54 -11.67
C THR A 99 0.54 24.04 -10.37
N ARG A 100 -0.27 22.98 -10.44
CA ARG A 100 -0.54 22.19 -9.25
C ARG A 100 0.79 21.57 -8.86
N GLU A 101 1.44 22.18 -7.88
CA GLU A 101 2.57 21.57 -7.20
C GLU A 101 2.17 20.15 -6.75
N PRO A 102 3.10 19.20 -6.76
CA PRO A 102 2.83 17.88 -6.22
C PRO A 102 2.30 18.06 -4.79
N ARG A 103 1.13 17.50 -4.50
CA ARG A 103 0.48 17.63 -3.17
C ARG A 103 1.23 16.91 -2.06
N ILE A 104 2.32 16.22 -2.40
CA ILE A 104 3.15 15.44 -1.49
C ILE A 104 4.56 16.01 -1.57
N SER A 105 5.08 16.43 -0.44
CA SER A 105 6.47 16.85 -0.28
C SER A 105 7.26 15.71 0.36
N HIS A 106 8.40 15.37 -0.23
CA HIS A 106 9.29 14.32 0.25
C HIS A 106 10.50 14.95 0.91
N PHE A 107 10.83 14.49 2.11
CA PHE A 107 12.01 14.92 2.86
C PHE A 107 12.85 13.69 3.21
N THR A 108 14.16 13.79 3.07
CA THR A 108 15.11 12.75 3.46
C THR A 108 16.03 13.29 4.55
N LEU A 109 16.22 12.51 5.61
CA LEU A 109 17.12 12.81 6.69
C LEU A 109 18.09 11.65 6.88
N GLU A 110 19.36 11.89 6.59
CA GLU A 110 20.42 10.90 6.81
C GLU A 110 20.85 10.93 8.28
N VAL A 111 20.72 9.81 8.96
CA VAL A 111 21.04 9.66 10.38
C VAL A 111 21.73 8.34 10.66
N CYS A 112 22.57 8.30 11.71
CA CYS A 112 23.17 7.04 12.17
C CYS A 112 22.08 6.12 12.74
N ALA A 113 22.23 4.81 12.55
CA ALA A 113 21.28 3.81 13.01
C ALA A 113 20.97 3.92 14.54
N GLN A 114 21.99 4.25 15.33
CA GLN A 114 21.86 4.41 16.79
C GLN A 114 20.96 5.58 17.20
N ASP A 115 20.91 6.62 16.38
CA ASP A 115 20.21 7.86 16.68
C ASP A 115 18.81 7.94 16.07
N LYS A 116 18.40 6.97 15.24
CA LYS A 116 17.10 6.97 14.53
C LYS A 116 15.91 7.18 15.48
N LEU A 117 15.87 6.50 16.62
CA LEU A 117 14.80 6.66 17.62
C LEU A 117 14.78 8.08 18.21
N LEU A 118 15.95 8.67 18.44
CA LEU A 118 16.07 10.03 18.96
C LEU A 118 15.59 11.07 17.96
N TYR A 119 15.97 10.93 16.70
CA TYR A 119 15.46 11.80 15.63
C TYR A 119 13.96 11.66 15.42
N CYS A 120 13.43 10.43 15.47
CA CYS A 120 12.00 10.19 15.46
C CYS A 120 11.28 10.95 16.59
N LEU A 121 11.78 10.81 17.81
CA LEU A 121 11.26 11.54 18.96
C LEU A 121 11.33 13.06 18.75
N ALA A 122 12.43 13.58 18.23
CA ALA A 122 12.62 14.99 17.98
C ALA A 122 11.61 15.53 16.95
N LEU A 123 11.41 14.83 15.82
CA LEU A 123 10.44 15.20 14.80
C LEU A 123 9.03 15.31 15.37
N LEU A 124 8.61 14.36 16.20
CA LEU A 124 7.29 14.36 16.83
C LEU A 124 7.18 15.42 17.95
N ARG A 125 8.21 15.55 18.77
CA ARG A 125 8.20 16.46 19.93
C ARG A 125 8.24 17.92 19.55
N PHE A 126 8.99 18.26 18.49
CA PHE A 126 9.07 19.63 17.98
C PHE A 126 7.91 19.99 17.03
N GLY A 127 6.97 19.09 16.81
CA GLY A 127 5.82 19.34 15.96
C GLY A 127 6.16 19.51 14.48
N LEU A 128 7.31 18.95 14.04
CA LEU A 128 7.69 18.93 12.63
C LEU A 128 6.84 17.96 11.82
N CYS A 129 6.29 16.94 12.49
CA CYS A 129 5.26 16.05 11.95
C CYS A 129 3.92 16.41 12.58
N GLU A 130 2.92 16.71 11.76
CA GLU A 130 1.58 17.05 12.22
C GLU A 130 0.82 15.83 12.75
N ARG A 131 -0.37 16.09 13.32
CA ARG A 131 -1.31 15.03 13.73
C ARG A 131 -1.67 14.14 12.55
N LYS A 132 -1.95 12.86 12.85
CA LYS A 132 -2.19 11.80 11.87
C LYS A 132 -0.91 11.39 11.12
N THR A 133 0.14 11.16 11.89
CA THR A 133 1.41 10.66 11.38
C THR A 133 1.40 9.12 11.34
N LEU A 134 1.79 8.55 10.20
CA LEU A 134 2.11 7.14 10.05
C LEU A 134 3.62 6.97 10.05
N ILE A 135 4.10 6.01 10.83
CA ILE A 135 5.52 5.67 10.95
C ILE A 135 5.67 4.22 10.50
N PHE A 136 6.34 4.02 9.37
CA PHE A 136 6.59 2.67 8.86
C PHE A 136 7.90 2.12 9.42
N VAL A 137 7.88 0.86 9.80
CA VAL A 137 9.04 0.10 10.28
C VAL A 137 9.05 -1.27 9.62
N LEU A 138 10.22 -1.89 9.47
CA LEU A 138 10.36 -3.18 8.77
C LEU A 138 9.91 -4.37 9.63
N HIS A 139 10.13 -4.32 10.95
CA HIS A 139 9.92 -5.47 11.82
C HIS A 139 8.97 -5.17 12.98
N PRO A 140 8.13 -6.15 13.41
CA PRO A 140 7.24 -6.01 14.57
C PRO A 140 7.98 -5.63 15.85
N ASP A 141 9.17 -6.19 16.09
CA ASP A 141 9.99 -5.87 17.26
C ASP A 141 10.41 -4.39 17.30
N THR A 142 10.74 -3.83 16.13
CA THR A 142 11.05 -2.41 16.00
C THR A 142 9.83 -1.55 16.30
N ALA A 143 8.64 -1.96 15.84
CA ALA A 143 7.38 -1.26 16.14
C ALA A 143 7.11 -1.22 17.65
N ILE A 144 7.27 -2.35 18.33
CA ILE A 144 7.07 -2.46 19.78
C ILE A 144 8.10 -1.61 20.52
N ARG A 145 9.38 -1.71 20.17
CA ARG A 145 10.47 -0.90 20.77
C ARG A 145 10.22 0.59 20.60
N LEU A 146 9.86 1.03 19.40
CA LEU A 146 9.57 2.44 19.11
C LEU A 146 8.37 2.91 19.92
N ARG A 147 7.28 2.14 19.96
CA ARG A 147 6.11 2.45 20.77
C ARG A 147 6.46 2.64 22.24
N LEU A 148 7.15 1.68 22.84
CA LEU A 148 7.55 1.75 24.25
C LEU A 148 8.51 2.92 24.53
N PHE A 149 9.37 3.24 23.56
CA PHE A 149 10.26 4.38 23.66
C PHE A 149 9.47 5.69 23.64
N LEU A 150 8.57 5.91 22.68
CA LEU A 150 7.75 7.11 22.57
C LEU A 150 6.82 7.30 23.78
N ASP A 151 6.25 6.21 24.30
CA ASP A 151 5.38 6.22 25.47
C ASP A 151 6.13 6.76 26.73
N LYS A 152 7.41 6.42 26.89
CA LYS A 152 8.26 6.97 27.98
C LYS A 152 8.40 8.49 27.93
N PHE A 153 8.27 9.08 26.76
CA PHE A 153 8.32 10.53 26.56
C PHE A 153 6.94 11.19 26.47
N GLY A 154 5.89 10.45 26.82
CA GLY A 154 4.51 10.93 26.84
C GLY A 154 3.90 11.11 25.46
N ILE A 155 4.42 10.45 24.43
CA ILE A 155 3.84 10.44 23.08
C ILE A 155 3.05 9.14 22.92
N SER A 156 1.71 9.27 22.98
CA SER A 156 0.82 8.13 22.79
C SER A 156 0.72 7.74 21.33
N CYS A 157 1.05 6.49 21.02
CA CYS A 157 0.94 5.92 19.69
C CYS A 157 0.41 4.50 19.73
N CYS A 158 -0.22 4.07 18.64
CA CYS A 158 -0.61 2.68 18.45
C CYS A 158 0.37 1.99 17.49
N ALA A 159 0.56 0.67 17.66
CA ALA A 159 1.39 -0.15 16.77
C ALA A 159 0.49 -1.16 16.05
N LEU A 160 0.58 -1.20 14.72
CA LEU A 160 -0.16 -2.09 13.84
C LEU A 160 0.79 -3.07 13.17
N HIS A 161 0.60 -4.37 13.40
CA HIS A 161 1.37 -5.44 12.78
C HIS A 161 0.50 -6.70 12.59
N ASP A 162 0.97 -7.63 11.79
CA ASP A 162 0.26 -8.85 11.38
C ASP A 162 -0.02 -9.84 12.53
N GLN A 163 0.88 -9.89 13.53
CA GLN A 163 0.75 -10.77 14.70
C GLN A 163 -0.40 -10.37 15.63
N LEU A 164 -1.00 -9.19 15.43
CA LEU A 164 -2.17 -8.79 16.20
C LEU A 164 -3.44 -9.47 15.67
N PRO A 165 -4.34 -9.90 16.57
CA PRO A 165 -5.67 -10.38 16.17
C PRO A 165 -6.41 -9.37 15.30
N ALA A 166 -7.19 -9.84 14.31
CA ALA A 166 -7.91 -8.97 13.38
C ALA A 166 -8.79 -7.91 14.07
N ASN A 167 -9.49 -8.30 15.14
CA ASN A 167 -10.32 -7.38 15.93
C ASN A 167 -9.48 -6.26 16.58
N SER A 168 -8.28 -6.58 17.08
CA SER A 168 -7.38 -5.58 17.67
C SER A 168 -6.86 -4.62 16.59
N ARG A 169 -6.52 -5.13 15.41
CA ARG A 169 -6.09 -4.28 14.27
C ARG A 169 -7.20 -3.31 13.88
N THR A 170 -8.42 -3.80 13.73
CA THR A 170 -9.58 -2.96 13.40
C THR A 170 -9.85 -1.91 14.48
N HIS A 171 -9.74 -2.29 15.75
CA HIS A 171 -9.90 -1.37 16.86
C HIS A 171 -8.85 -0.25 16.84
N MET A 172 -7.57 -0.57 16.67
CA MET A 172 -6.49 0.42 16.61
C MET A 172 -6.66 1.40 15.45
N LEU A 173 -7.08 0.92 14.27
CA LEU A 173 -7.40 1.77 13.13
C LEU A 173 -8.56 2.72 13.44
N GLN A 174 -9.61 2.24 14.10
CA GLN A 174 -10.74 3.08 14.52
C GLN A 174 -10.31 4.16 15.51
N GLU A 175 -9.51 3.80 16.52
CA GLU A 175 -9.01 4.73 17.54
C GLU A 175 -8.08 5.80 16.90
N PHE A 176 -7.23 5.40 15.98
CA PHE A 176 -6.43 6.34 15.20
C PHE A 176 -7.32 7.27 14.37
N ASN A 177 -8.31 6.75 13.65
CA ASN A 177 -9.22 7.56 12.84
C ASN A 177 -10.06 8.53 13.68
N ARG A 178 -10.47 8.14 14.89
CA ARG A 178 -11.18 8.99 15.86
C ARG A 178 -10.30 10.07 16.49
N GLY A 179 -8.97 9.98 16.36
CA GLY A 179 -8.03 10.94 16.92
C GLY A 179 -7.68 10.69 18.39
N ILE A 180 -7.89 9.48 18.89
CA ILE A 180 -7.41 9.07 20.21
C ILE A 180 -5.89 8.93 20.18
N TYR A 181 -5.36 8.38 19.07
CA TYR A 181 -3.93 8.37 18.75
C TYR A 181 -3.65 9.32 17.60
N ASP A 182 -2.68 10.21 17.77
CA ASP A 182 -2.21 11.09 16.71
C ASP A 182 -1.14 10.42 15.82
N HIS A 183 -0.48 9.37 16.35
CA HIS A 183 0.60 8.66 15.69
C HIS A 183 0.33 7.16 15.64
N MET A 184 0.57 6.55 14.50
CA MET A 184 0.48 5.10 14.31
C MET A 184 1.80 4.57 13.75
N ILE A 185 2.29 3.49 14.33
CA ILE A 185 3.45 2.74 13.84
C ILE A 185 2.90 1.52 13.09
N ALA A 186 3.23 1.40 11.82
CA ALA A 186 2.82 0.29 10.97
C ALA A 186 4.05 -0.51 10.53
N VAL A 187 3.94 -1.83 10.53
CA VAL A 187 4.97 -2.70 9.98
C VAL A 187 4.74 -2.79 8.47
N ALA A 188 5.79 -2.49 7.69
CA ALA A 188 5.74 -2.66 6.24
C ALA A 188 5.78 -4.15 5.89
N ASP A 189 5.05 -4.52 4.83
CA ASP A 189 5.14 -5.88 4.28
C ASP A 189 6.45 -6.00 3.47
N ASP A 190 7.27 -7.01 3.75
CA ASP A 190 8.56 -7.25 3.08
C ASP A 190 8.43 -7.44 1.56
N ALA A 191 7.22 -7.69 1.05
CA ALA A 191 6.94 -7.92 -0.36
C ALA A 191 7.23 -6.71 -1.29
N HIS A 192 7.42 -5.51 -0.74
CA HIS A 192 7.66 -4.28 -1.50
C HIS A 192 9.05 -3.69 -1.38
N ILE A 193 9.94 -4.32 -0.63
CA ILE A 193 11.33 -3.87 -0.55
C ILE A 193 12.06 -4.49 -1.73
N ASP A 194 12.11 -3.77 -2.87
CA ASP A 194 12.96 -4.12 -3.99
C ASP A 194 14.43 -4.05 -3.53
N MET A 195 14.98 -5.19 -3.12
CA MET A 195 16.40 -5.34 -2.72
C MET A 195 17.37 -5.23 -3.92
N ASP A 196 16.88 -5.00 -5.15
CA ASP A 196 17.67 -4.99 -6.38
C ASP A 196 18.10 -3.60 -6.86
N GLY A 197 17.99 -2.55 -6.03
CA GLY A 197 18.55 -1.24 -6.37
C GLY A 197 20.06 -1.20 -6.18
N PRO A 198 20.84 -0.45 -7.04
CA PRO A 198 22.29 -0.31 -6.89
C PRO A 198 22.73 0.39 -5.59
N ASN A 199 21.83 0.71 -4.71
CA ASN A 199 22.01 1.28 -3.37
C ASN A 199 21.47 0.36 -2.24
N ALA A 200 21.47 -0.97 -2.44
CA ALA A 200 21.20 -1.90 -1.34
C ALA A 200 22.20 -1.66 -0.22
N MET A 201 21.81 -0.89 0.78
CA MET A 201 22.57 -0.70 2.01
C MET A 201 22.57 -2.00 2.81
N PRO A 202 23.67 -2.30 3.53
CA PRO A 202 23.75 -3.50 4.35
C PRO A 202 22.64 -3.49 5.39
N SER A 203 22.08 -4.67 5.64
CA SER A 203 21.04 -5.00 6.59
C SER A 203 21.33 -4.51 8.01
N ASP A 204 21.04 -3.24 8.28
CA ASP A 204 20.97 -2.70 9.63
C ASP A 204 19.48 -2.50 9.96
N ASP A 205 18.99 -3.25 10.94
CA ASP A 205 17.61 -3.55 11.33
C ASP A 205 16.68 -2.35 11.65
N THR A 206 16.88 -1.17 11.07
CA THR A 206 16.13 0.03 11.50
C THR A 206 15.87 1.02 10.37
N GLU A 207 15.19 0.63 9.32
CA GLU A 207 14.58 1.63 8.42
C GLU A 207 13.29 2.18 9.05
N LEU A 208 13.23 3.50 9.19
CA LEU A 208 12.06 4.25 9.62
C LEU A 208 11.65 5.18 8.48
N CYS A 209 10.49 4.94 7.89
CA CYS A 209 9.88 5.85 6.95
C CYS A 209 8.74 6.63 7.61
N PHE A 210 8.64 7.91 7.34
CA PHE A 210 7.59 8.78 7.85
C PHE A 210 6.70 9.26 6.73
N GLU A 211 5.40 9.05 6.86
CA GLU A 211 4.40 9.73 6.07
C GLU A 211 3.60 10.67 6.96
N SER A 212 3.64 11.96 6.68
CA SER A 212 2.79 12.96 7.31
C SER A 212 2.18 13.87 6.26
N ARG A 213 0.93 14.29 6.49
CA ARG A 213 0.32 15.35 5.68
C ARG A 213 0.77 16.69 6.25
N PHE A 214 1.50 17.47 5.46
CA PHE A 214 1.74 18.87 5.74
C PHE A 214 0.51 19.65 5.26
N ARG A 215 -0.04 20.50 6.13
CA ARG A 215 -0.95 21.57 5.71
C ARG A 215 -0.11 22.80 5.40
N ASP A 216 -0.16 23.23 4.16
CA ASP A 216 0.28 24.57 3.82
C ASP A 216 -0.66 25.56 4.52
N ASN A 217 -0.08 26.46 5.33
CA ASN A 217 -0.76 27.61 5.88
C ASN A 217 -0.90 28.71 4.83
#